data_a108afa61a05d0682c08fe5c7732d733
#
_entry.id   a108afa61a05d0682c08fe5c7732d733
#
_cell.length_a   1.000
_cell.length_b   1.000
_cell.length_c   1.000
_cell.angle_alpha   90.00
_cell.angle_beta   90.00
_cell.angle_gamma   90.00
#
_symmetry.space_group_name_H-M   'P 1'
#
loop_
_entity.id
_entity.type
_entity.pdbx_description
1 polymer ?
#
loop_
_entity_poly.entity_id
_entity_poly.type
_entity_poly.pdbx_seq_one_letter_code
_entity_poly.pdbx_strand_id
1 'polypeptide(L)'
;ARPARQKSAMTLHLVKLCVGADSIADHEAWIREKLAAMKARGETPEQRHTTRMVPKRVAELLDGGSIYWVIKGQIASRQELLDVRPFTDGEGVSRCHLVLKPEVIPVAPRRMRPFQGWRYLPAHEAPPDLRGGLAEVSDMPDAMRRE
;
A
#
# COMPACT_ATOMS: atom_id res chain seq x y z
N ALA A 1 -20.76 -11.19 -8.36
CA ALA A 1 -19.77 -10.65 -7.61
C ALA A 1 -19.48 -11.40 -6.36
N ARG A 2 -18.31 -11.33 -5.91
CA ARG A 2 -17.94 -11.99 -4.79
C ARG A 2 -18.31 -11.22 -3.64
N PRO A 3 -18.86 -11.79 -2.73
CA PRO A 3 -19.12 -11.12 -1.53
C PRO A 3 -17.80 -10.69 -1.08
N ALA A 4 -17.73 -9.81 -0.43
CA ALA A 4 -16.56 -9.36 0.10
C ALA A 4 -15.42 -9.85 -0.63
N ARG A 5 -14.55 -9.13 -0.97
CA ARG A 5 -13.40 -9.55 -1.57
C ARG A 5 -12.61 -10.34 -0.69
N GLN A 6 -13.00 -11.47 -0.41
CA GLN A 6 -12.23 -12.34 0.41
C GLN A 6 -10.97 -12.71 -0.30
N LYS A 7 -9.89 -12.76 0.41
CA LYS A 7 -8.64 -13.18 -0.16
C LYS A 7 -8.68 -14.67 -0.38
N SER A 8 -8.36 -15.07 -1.57
CA SER A 8 -8.31 -16.48 -1.88
C SER A 8 -6.96 -17.03 -1.47
N ALA A 9 -6.80 -18.33 -1.58
CA ALA A 9 -5.52 -18.95 -1.30
C ALA A 9 -4.45 -18.48 -2.29
N MET A 10 -4.89 -17.93 -3.42
CA MET A 10 -3.96 -17.45 -4.44
C MET A 10 -3.58 -16.01 -4.25
N THR A 11 -4.16 -15.33 -3.30
CA THR A 11 -3.89 -13.91 -3.09
C THR A 11 -2.45 -13.70 -2.66
N LEU A 12 -1.81 -12.73 -3.27
CA LEU A 12 -0.45 -12.37 -2.94
C LEU A 12 -0.39 -10.86 -2.76
N HIS A 13 0.46 -10.41 -1.88
CA HIS A 13 0.62 -9.00 -1.61
C HIS A 13 2.03 -8.53 -1.90
N LEU A 14 2.24 -7.24 -1.86
CA LEU A 14 3.56 -6.63 -1.90
C LEU A 14 3.81 -5.94 -0.57
N VAL A 15 5.07 -5.79 -0.23
CA VAL A 15 5.46 -4.98 0.92
C VAL A 15 6.60 -4.07 0.49
N LYS A 16 6.57 -2.81 0.93
CA LYS A 16 7.54 -1.83 0.52
C LYS A 16 7.68 -0.75 1.58
N LEU A 17 8.86 -0.16 1.66
CA LEU A 17 9.08 0.97 2.56
C LEU A 17 8.32 2.18 2.03
N CYS A 18 7.68 2.90 2.93
CA CYS A 18 6.97 4.12 2.59
C CYS A 18 7.93 5.28 2.79
N VAL A 19 8.67 5.60 1.74
CA VAL A 19 9.70 6.61 1.82
C VAL A 19 9.09 7.99 1.95
N GLY A 20 9.56 8.74 2.93
CA GLY A 20 9.14 10.13 3.08
C GLY A 20 7.97 10.34 4.03
N ALA A 21 7.35 9.29 4.52
CA ALA A 21 6.25 9.42 5.47
C ALA A 21 6.68 8.88 6.82
N ASP A 22 6.37 9.61 7.87
CA ASP A 22 6.66 9.18 9.22
C ASP A 22 5.44 8.62 9.92
N SER A 23 4.28 8.71 9.29
CA SER A 23 3.04 8.22 9.88
C SER A 23 2.04 7.93 8.78
N ILE A 24 0.98 7.23 9.15
CA ILE A 24 -0.12 6.99 8.21
C ILE A 24 -0.74 8.32 7.82
N ALA A 25 -0.87 9.27 8.75
CA ALA A 25 -1.45 10.57 8.46
C ALA A 25 -0.64 11.34 7.43
N ASP A 26 0.69 11.26 7.53
CA ASP A 26 1.57 11.90 6.55
C ASP A 26 1.32 11.30 5.17
N HIS A 27 1.23 9.99 5.11
CA HIS A 27 1.03 9.29 3.85
C HIS A 27 -0.32 9.66 3.24
N GLU A 28 -1.34 9.70 4.05
CA GLU A 28 -2.68 10.08 3.57
C GLU A 28 -2.70 11.51 3.05
N ALA A 29 -2.05 12.42 3.75
CA ALA A 29 -2.02 13.81 3.33
C ALA A 29 -1.31 13.94 1.98
N TRP A 30 -0.22 13.23 1.81
CA TRP A 30 0.53 13.25 0.58
C TRP A 30 -0.30 12.71 -0.59
N ILE A 31 -1.03 11.63 -0.36
CA ILE A 31 -1.91 11.07 -1.38
C ILE A 31 -2.98 12.10 -1.78
N ARG A 32 -3.60 12.73 -0.80
CA ARG A 32 -4.63 13.72 -1.10
C ARG A 32 -4.10 14.87 -1.92
N GLU A 33 -2.89 15.32 -1.59
CA GLU A 33 -2.28 16.42 -2.32
C GLU A 33 -2.00 16.05 -3.76
N LYS A 34 -1.50 14.84 -3.98
CA LYS A 34 -1.20 14.41 -5.33
C LYS A 34 -2.45 14.27 -6.16
N LEU A 35 -3.50 13.71 -5.59
CA LEU A 35 -4.74 13.55 -6.33
C LEU A 35 -5.39 14.90 -6.63
N ALA A 36 -5.31 15.83 -5.68
CA ALA A 36 -5.85 17.16 -5.90
C ALA A 36 -5.08 17.88 -7.01
N ALA A 37 -3.77 17.69 -7.07
CA ALA A 37 -2.97 18.30 -8.11
C ALA A 37 -3.33 17.74 -9.49
N MET A 38 -3.59 16.44 -9.57
CA MET A 38 -3.99 15.84 -10.83
C MET A 38 -5.33 16.40 -11.27
N LYS A 39 -6.26 16.52 -10.34
CA LYS A 39 -7.58 17.05 -10.67
C LYS A 39 -7.46 18.51 -11.14
N ALA A 40 -6.61 19.28 -10.50
CA ALA A 40 -6.42 20.68 -10.86
C ALA A 40 -5.85 20.82 -12.28
N ARG A 41 -5.10 19.82 -12.73
CA ARG A 41 -4.56 19.84 -14.09
C ARG A 41 -5.53 19.26 -15.11
N GLY A 42 -6.73 18.91 -14.70
CA GLY A 42 -7.70 18.30 -15.60
C GLY A 42 -7.51 16.82 -15.84
N GLU A 43 -6.67 16.17 -15.04
CA GLU A 43 -6.43 14.73 -15.17
C GLU A 43 -7.39 13.98 -14.27
N THR A 44 -7.71 12.76 -14.66
CA THR A 44 -8.50 11.90 -13.81
C THR A 44 -7.62 11.45 -12.65
N PRO A 45 -8.02 11.73 -11.42
CA PRO A 45 -7.17 11.36 -10.29
C PRO A 45 -6.98 9.85 -10.20
N GLU A 46 -5.74 9.45 -10.09
CA GLU A 46 -5.39 8.04 -9.98
C GLU A 46 -4.08 7.95 -9.22
N GLN A 47 -4.06 7.19 -8.14
CA GLN A 47 -2.83 7.06 -7.38
C GLN A 47 -1.96 5.98 -8.00
N ARG A 48 -0.76 6.36 -8.40
CA ARG A 48 0.21 5.46 -8.98
C ARG A 48 1.49 5.51 -8.18
N HIS A 49 2.07 4.36 -7.95
CA HIS A 49 3.39 4.28 -7.33
C HIS A 49 4.33 3.63 -8.34
N THR A 50 5.39 4.32 -8.70
CA THR A 50 6.30 3.84 -9.74
C THR A 50 7.46 3.09 -9.11
N THR A 51 7.76 1.93 -9.66
CA THR A 51 8.86 1.13 -9.18
C THR A 51 9.65 0.59 -10.36
N ARG A 52 10.92 0.26 -10.12
CA ARG A 52 11.75 -0.29 -11.19
C ARG A 52 11.53 -1.78 -11.37
N MET A 53 11.24 -2.49 -10.30
CA MET A 53 11.00 -3.92 -10.40
C MET A 53 9.57 -4.17 -10.80
N VAL A 54 9.40 -4.91 -11.90
CA VAL A 54 8.07 -5.22 -12.41
C VAL A 54 7.65 -6.57 -11.85
N PRO A 55 6.55 -6.63 -11.10
CA PRO A 55 6.10 -7.91 -10.56
C PRO A 55 5.70 -8.87 -11.66
N LYS A 56 5.94 -10.15 -11.45
CA LYS A 56 5.57 -11.17 -12.41
C LYS A 56 4.27 -11.87 -12.06
N ARG A 57 3.95 -11.92 -10.78
CA ARG A 57 2.76 -12.66 -10.33
C ARG A 57 1.55 -11.74 -10.25
N VAL A 58 1.26 -11.10 -11.38
CA VAL A 58 0.23 -10.06 -11.43
C VAL A 58 -1.16 -10.59 -11.12
N ALA A 59 -1.50 -11.75 -11.66
CA ALA A 59 -2.84 -12.29 -11.44
C ALA A 59 -3.11 -12.51 -9.96
N GLU A 60 -2.10 -12.98 -9.23
CA GLU A 60 -2.27 -13.22 -7.80
C GLU A 60 -2.32 -11.91 -7.03
N LEU A 61 -1.55 -10.92 -7.46
CA LEU A 61 -1.58 -9.61 -6.82
C LEU A 61 -2.91 -8.92 -7.01
N LEU A 62 -3.52 -9.09 -8.17
CA LEU A 62 -4.79 -8.44 -8.46
C LEU A 62 -5.99 -9.24 -7.97
N ASP A 63 -5.75 -10.38 -7.35
CA ASP A 63 -6.80 -11.20 -6.78
C ASP A 63 -6.98 -10.84 -5.30
N GLY A 64 -7.32 -9.60 -5.05
CA GLY A 64 -7.51 -9.12 -3.67
C GLY A 64 -6.24 -8.69 -2.98
N GLY A 65 -5.13 -8.55 -3.70
CA GLY A 65 -3.87 -8.19 -3.08
C GLY A 65 -3.75 -6.72 -2.75
N SER A 66 -2.83 -6.41 -1.86
CA SER A 66 -2.55 -5.04 -1.44
C SER A 66 -1.05 -4.83 -1.38
N ILE A 67 -0.66 -3.57 -1.38
CA ILE A 67 0.71 -3.23 -1.04
C ILE A 67 0.72 -2.82 0.43
N TYR A 68 1.58 -3.44 1.21
CA TYR A 68 1.72 -3.14 2.63
C TYR A 68 2.89 -2.18 2.81
N TRP A 69 2.66 -1.12 3.55
CA TRP A 69 3.65 -0.06 3.69
C TRP A 69 4.36 -0.16 5.02
N VAL A 70 5.69 -0.07 4.95
CA VAL A 70 6.52 -0.07 6.16
C VAL A 70 6.85 1.37 6.52
N ILE A 71 6.47 1.77 7.71
CA ILE A 71 6.74 3.11 8.23
C ILE A 71 7.49 2.94 9.54
N LYS A 72 8.65 3.56 9.62
CA LYS A 72 9.47 3.50 10.84
C LYS A 72 9.70 2.08 11.34
N GLY A 73 10.07 1.21 10.41
CA GLY A 73 10.46 -0.15 10.78
C GLY A 73 9.32 -1.10 11.06
N GLN A 74 8.08 -0.71 10.76
CA GLN A 74 6.94 -1.58 10.97
C GLN A 74 5.99 -1.49 9.81
N ILE A 75 5.42 -2.63 9.41
CA ILE A 75 4.29 -2.59 8.50
C ILE A 75 3.18 -1.89 9.26
N ALA A 76 2.61 -0.86 8.68
CA ALA A 76 1.64 -0.02 9.38
C ALA A 76 0.30 0.08 8.65
N SER A 77 0.30 -0.05 7.33
CA SER A 77 -0.93 0.16 6.56
C SER A 77 -0.84 -0.58 5.24
N ARG A 78 -1.97 -0.63 4.54
CA ARG A 78 -2.01 -1.23 3.21
C ARG A 78 -2.93 -0.44 2.30
N GLN A 79 -2.71 -0.61 1.00
CA GLN A 79 -3.62 -0.09 -0.01
C GLN A 79 -3.89 -1.19 -1.02
N GLU A 80 -5.12 -1.28 -1.48
CA GLU A 80 -5.49 -2.31 -2.43
C GLU A 80 -4.85 -2.05 -3.79
N LEU A 81 -4.34 -3.11 -4.42
CA LEU A 81 -3.77 -3.02 -5.76
C LEU A 81 -4.89 -3.12 -6.78
N LEU A 82 -5.00 -2.10 -7.62
CA LEU A 82 -6.04 -2.06 -8.65
C LEU A 82 -5.50 -2.49 -10.01
N ASP A 83 -4.22 -2.25 -10.27
CA ASP A 83 -3.65 -2.58 -11.56
C ASP A 83 -2.12 -2.56 -11.47
N VAL A 84 -1.49 -3.21 -12.41
CA VAL A 84 -0.04 -3.23 -12.54
C VAL A 84 0.26 -2.92 -14.00
N ARG A 85 0.90 -1.78 -14.26
CA ARG A 85 1.13 -1.31 -15.63
C ARG A 85 2.61 -1.17 -15.93
N PRO A 86 3.22 -2.18 -16.53
CA PRO A 86 4.63 -2.07 -16.92
C PRO A 86 4.80 -1.07 -18.06
N PHE A 87 5.92 -0.39 -18.06
CA PHE A 87 6.25 0.50 -19.16
C PHE A 87 7.77 0.68 -19.23
N THR A 88 8.22 1.27 -20.32
CA THR A 88 9.62 1.60 -20.49
C THR A 88 9.70 3.12 -20.51
N ASP A 89 10.57 3.68 -19.67
CA ASP A 89 10.65 5.13 -19.58
C ASP A 89 11.46 5.70 -20.75
N GLY A 90 11.61 7.03 -20.77
CA GLY A 90 12.28 7.69 -21.87
C GLY A 90 13.73 7.35 -22.01
N GLU A 91 14.32 6.72 -21.00
CA GLU A 91 15.72 6.32 -21.05
C GLU A 91 15.88 4.83 -21.31
N GLY A 92 14.79 4.15 -21.66
CA GLY A 92 14.85 2.73 -21.96
C GLY A 92 14.85 1.82 -20.76
N VAL A 93 14.55 2.36 -19.57
CA VAL A 93 14.53 1.55 -18.36
C VAL A 93 13.14 1.00 -18.11
N SER A 94 13.07 -0.29 -17.83
CA SER A 94 11.81 -0.95 -17.53
C SER A 94 11.31 -0.49 -16.16
N ARG A 95 10.05 -0.11 -16.08
CA ARG A 95 9.43 0.37 -14.84
C ARG A 95 8.01 -0.11 -14.77
N CYS A 96 7.36 0.15 -13.66
CA CYS A 96 6.00 -0.29 -13.47
C CYS A 96 5.24 0.72 -12.63
N HIS A 97 4.01 1.04 -13.06
CA HIS A 97 3.08 1.80 -12.22
C HIS A 97 2.22 0.79 -11.48
N LEU A 98 2.24 0.88 -10.17
CA LEU A 98 1.30 0.14 -9.34
C LEU A 98 0.15 1.10 -9.09
N VAL A 99 -1.04 0.74 -9.57
CA VAL A 99 -2.21 1.59 -9.41
C VAL A 99 -2.91 1.17 -8.15
N LEU A 100 -3.12 2.12 -7.25
CA LEU A 100 -3.59 1.83 -5.91
C LEU A 100 -4.93 2.51 -5.65
N LYS A 101 -5.77 1.82 -4.91
CA LYS A 101 -6.97 2.47 -4.39
C LYS A 101 -6.49 3.47 -3.34
N PRO A 102 -6.92 4.72 -3.42
CA PRO A 102 -6.34 5.75 -2.56
C PRO A 102 -6.84 5.74 -1.11
N GLU A 103 -7.26 4.61 -0.65
CA GLU A 103 -7.69 4.44 0.73
C GLU A 103 -6.59 3.73 1.49
N VAL A 104 -6.06 4.34 2.54
CA VAL A 104 -5.02 3.76 3.36
C VAL A 104 -5.68 3.06 4.53
N ILE A 105 -5.45 1.76 4.65
CA ILE A 105 -6.09 0.94 5.67
C ILE A 105 -5.05 0.58 6.72
N PRO A 106 -5.24 1.00 7.97
CA PRO A 106 -4.29 0.64 9.03
C PRO A 106 -4.33 -0.85 9.30
N VAL A 107 -3.18 -1.40 9.59
CA VAL A 107 -3.08 -2.84 9.93
C VAL A 107 -2.33 -3.00 11.23
N ALA A 108 -2.43 -4.17 11.82
CA ALA A 108 -1.71 -4.47 13.04
C ALA A 108 -0.21 -4.32 12.77
N PRO A 109 0.51 -3.56 13.59
CA PRO A 109 1.92 -3.32 13.32
C PRO A 109 2.74 -4.60 13.38
N ARG A 110 3.72 -4.68 12.50
CA ARG A 110 4.62 -5.83 12.47
C ARG A 110 6.00 -5.34 12.08
N ARG A 111 6.99 -5.66 12.88
CA ARG A 111 8.35 -5.22 12.60
C ARG A 111 8.85 -5.79 11.30
N MET A 112 9.60 -4.98 10.57
CA MET A 112 10.15 -5.37 9.29
C MET A 112 11.50 -4.72 9.12
N ARG A 113 12.52 -5.51 8.81
CA ARG A 113 13.84 -4.97 8.57
C ARG A 113 13.84 -4.15 7.30
N PRO A 114 14.67 -3.11 7.22
CA PRO A 114 14.76 -2.32 6.00
C PRO A 114 15.21 -3.16 4.82
N PHE A 115 14.71 -2.82 3.64
CA PHE A 115 15.10 -3.48 2.40
C PHE A 115 14.82 -2.51 1.25
N GLN A 116 15.35 -2.81 0.10
CA GLN A 116 15.16 -1.97 -1.07
C GLN A 116 14.09 -2.53 -1.97
N GLY A 117 13.34 -1.64 -2.63
CA GLY A 117 12.31 -2.04 -3.56
C GLY A 117 11.14 -2.65 -2.83
N TRP A 118 10.43 -3.51 -3.52
CA TRP A 118 9.29 -4.21 -2.93
C TRP A 118 9.62 -5.69 -2.83
N ARG A 119 8.87 -6.39 -2.01
CA ARG A 119 8.95 -7.84 -1.92
C ARG A 119 7.56 -8.42 -1.95
N TYR A 120 7.44 -9.66 -2.40
CA TYR A 120 6.16 -10.35 -2.26
C TYR A 120 5.90 -10.64 -0.80
N LEU A 121 4.66 -10.51 -0.40
CA LEU A 121 4.24 -10.82 0.96
C LEU A 121 3.11 -11.84 0.85
N PRO A 122 3.33 -13.08 1.29
CA PRO A 122 2.28 -14.09 1.22
C PRO A 122 1.09 -13.71 2.08
N ALA A 123 -0.09 -14.14 1.66
CA ALA A 123 -1.31 -13.77 2.38
C ALA A 123 -1.26 -14.18 3.85
N HIS A 124 -0.70 -15.34 4.15
CA HIS A 124 -0.69 -15.80 5.53
C HIS A 124 0.28 -15.02 6.42
N GLU A 125 1.15 -14.21 5.80
CA GLU A 125 2.07 -13.38 6.58
C GLU A 125 1.58 -11.94 6.70
N ALA A 126 0.49 -11.60 6.04
CA ALA A 126 0.01 -10.23 6.05
C ALA A 126 -0.69 -9.93 7.38
N PRO A 127 -0.35 -8.81 8.03
CA PRO A 127 -1.03 -8.47 9.27
C PRO A 127 -2.49 -8.17 9.04
N PRO A 128 -3.35 -8.44 10.02
CA PRO A 128 -4.77 -8.15 9.86
C PRO A 128 -5.05 -6.66 9.95
N ASP A 129 -6.15 -6.24 9.36
CA ASP A 129 -6.59 -4.86 9.43
C ASP A 129 -6.99 -4.52 10.86
N LEU A 130 -6.80 -3.24 11.21
CA LEU A 130 -7.27 -2.74 12.50
C LEU A 130 -8.70 -2.27 12.31
N ARG A 131 -9.62 -3.23 12.16
CA ARG A 131 -10.96 -2.92 11.84
C ARG A 131 -11.62 -2.08 12.87
N GLY A 132 -12.15 -0.98 12.45
CA GLY A 132 -12.73 -0.04 13.35
C GLY A 132 -11.68 0.37 14.32
N GLY A 133 -10.51 -0.15 14.07
CA GLY A 133 -9.51 -0.08 15.08
C GLY A 133 -8.75 1.20 15.09
N LEU A 134 -8.73 1.91 13.98
CA LEU A 134 -8.01 3.15 14.01
C LEU A 134 -8.64 4.09 15.01
N ALA A 135 -9.96 4.16 15.03
CA ALA A 135 -10.62 4.99 15.98
C ALA A 135 -10.34 4.49 17.39
N GLU A 136 -10.36 3.19 17.58
CA GLU A 136 -10.06 2.65 18.90
C GLU A 136 -8.65 2.96 19.31
N VAL A 137 -7.74 2.82 18.39
CA VAL A 137 -6.35 3.11 18.68
C VAL A 137 -6.19 4.57 19.01
N SER A 138 -6.88 5.43 18.29
CA SER A 138 -6.80 6.86 18.56
C SER A 138 -7.37 7.21 19.91
N ASP A 139 -8.35 6.47 20.34
CA ASP A 139 -8.97 6.74 21.62
C ASP A 139 -8.16 6.24 22.77
N MET A 140 -7.19 5.38 22.52
CA MET A 140 -6.36 4.88 23.57
C MET A 140 -5.39 5.94 24.01
N PRO A 141 -5.10 6.01 25.28
CA PRO A 141 -4.07 6.93 25.73
C PRO A 141 -2.79 6.61 25.03
N ASP A 142 -2.02 7.60 24.82
CA ASP A 142 -0.77 7.40 24.17
C ASP A 142 0.06 6.35 24.80
N ALA A 143 0.05 6.25 26.07
CA ALA A 143 0.81 5.23 26.74
C ALA A 143 0.39 3.84 26.32
N MET A 144 -0.83 3.69 25.92
CA MET A 144 -1.29 2.40 25.52
C MET A 144 -1.10 2.16 24.05
N ARG A 145 -1.17 3.23 23.32
CA ARG A 145 -1.03 3.03 21.92
C ARG A 145 0.34 2.81 21.52
N ARG A 146 1.10 3.34 22.27
CA ARG A 146 2.37 3.24 21.91
C ARG A 146 3.08 2.77 22.83
N GLU A 147 2.47 2.76 23.29
CA GLU A 147 2.86 2.39 23.97
C GLU A 147 2.91 1.97 23.98
#